data_d9e88e858ee2637d181f3d9a72f73b89
#
_entry.id   d9e88e858ee2637d181f3d9a72f73b89
#
_cell.length_a   1.000
_cell.length_b   1.000
_cell.length_c   1.000
_cell.angle_alpha   90.00
_cell.angle_beta   90.00
_cell.angle_gamma   90.00
#
_symmetry.space_group_name_H-M   'P 1'
#
loop_
_entity.id
_entity.type
_entity.pdbx_description
1 polymer ?
#
loop_
_entity_poly.entity_id
_entity_poly.type
_entity_poly.pdbx_seq_one_letter_code
_entity_poly.pdbx_strand_id
1 'polypeptide(L)'
;METRYTVWYSPALGRDMPCKSWGHGGRPVLYIPCQDGHYYDFENFGMADVWAPFIDSGRVTVFAIDTMDSETWSAKSGNPYLRIRRHEQWIRYITDEVVPYIRTVCRERGWETDPGVMAFGASLGATHAVNLFFRFPKLFDSLLALSGLYNADYGFDGYMDDLVYLNSPLHYLPNMPLNHEYISLYNQHHGVVCTGQGPWEIPDSTRALHQALSDRGIEVWVDYWGYDVAHDWDWWFKQVQYFVPQLLEAEGR
;
A
#
# COMPACT_ATOMS: atom_id res chain seq x y z
N MET A 1 17.95 7.84 13.27
CA MET A 1 16.72 6.98 13.08
C MET A 1 16.79 5.78 14.02
N GLU A 2 15.81 5.57 14.90
CA GLU A 2 15.68 4.34 15.68
C GLU A 2 15.15 3.22 14.78
N THR A 3 15.71 2.01 14.89
CA THR A 3 15.28 0.87 14.09
C THR A 3 14.98 -0.34 14.98
N ARG A 4 13.98 -1.13 14.57
CA ARG A 4 13.64 -2.41 15.21
C ARG A 4 13.45 -3.48 14.15
N TYR A 5 14.12 -4.61 14.33
CA TYR A 5 13.93 -5.81 13.49
C TYR A 5 13.23 -6.88 14.33
N THR A 6 12.19 -7.47 13.76
CA THR A 6 11.39 -8.51 14.42
C THR A 6 11.08 -9.60 13.41
N VAL A 7 11.13 -10.84 13.87
CA VAL A 7 10.68 -12.00 13.09
C VAL A 7 9.68 -12.76 13.94
N TRP A 8 8.58 -13.20 13.34
CA TRP A 8 7.63 -14.10 13.99
C TRP A 8 7.11 -15.15 13.01
N TYR A 9 6.75 -16.30 13.56
CA TYR A 9 6.07 -17.33 12.77
C TYR A 9 4.67 -16.84 12.42
N SER A 10 4.36 -16.74 11.12
CA SER A 10 3.05 -16.37 10.62
C SER A 10 2.16 -17.61 10.49
N PRO A 11 1.09 -17.75 11.27
CA PRO A 11 0.09 -18.80 11.08
C PRO A 11 -0.59 -18.74 9.71
N ALA A 12 -0.84 -17.53 9.18
CA ALA A 12 -1.47 -17.33 7.88
C ALA A 12 -0.60 -17.86 6.73
N LEU A 13 0.72 -17.68 6.82
CA LEU A 13 1.68 -18.04 5.76
C LEU A 13 2.42 -19.36 6.00
N GLY A 14 2.39 -19.87 7.25
CA GLY A 14 3.05 -21.12 7.64
C GLY A 14 4.59 -21.02 7.63
N ARG A 15 5.14 -19.82 7.86
CA ARG A 15 6.59 -19.54 7.87
C ARG A 15 6.95 -18.35 8.75
N ASP A 16 8.23 -18.21 9.04
CA ASP A 16 8.75 -17.02 9.70
C ASP A 16 8.71 -15.82 8.73
N MET A 17 8.19 -14.70 9.23
CA MET A 17 8.06 -13.46 8.47
C MET A 17 8.79 -12.33 9.18
N PRO A 18 9.70 -11.64 8.46
CA PRO A 18 10.40 -10.49 8.99
C PRO A 18 9.57 -9.22 8.89
N CYS A 19 9.79 -8.31 9.83
CA CYS A 19 9.35 -6.93 9.78
C CYS A 19 10.45 -6.03 10.33
N LYS A 20 10.79 -4.98 9.61
CA LYS A 20 11.71 -3.95 10.10
C LYS A 20 10.98 -2.63 10.20
N SER A 21 11.21 -1.88 11.26
CA SER A 21 10.65 -0.55 11.42
C SER A 21 11.70 0.50 11.70
N TRP A 22 11.40 1.73 11.25
CA TRP A 22 12.22 2.93 11.44
C TRP A 22 11.34 4.01 12.05
N GLY A 23 11.73 4.53 13.20
CA GLY A 23 11.02 5.60 13.89
C GLY A 23 10.79 5.34 15.36
N HIS A 24 10.27 6.39 16.03
CA HIS A 24 10.07 6.41 17.46
C HIS A 24 8.75 7.09 17.87
N GLY A 25 7.84 7.32 16.91
CA GLY A 25 6.55 7.94 17.15
C GLY A 25 5.78 8.28 15.90
N GLY A 26 4.67 8.96 16.07
CA GLY A 26 3.85 9.51 15.01
C GLY A 26 2.97 8.51 14.27
N ARG A 27 2.65 8.82 13.03
CA ARG A 27 1.79 8.04 12.15
C ARG A 27 2.44 6.70 11.80
N PRO A 28 1.81 5.55 12.03
CA PRO A 28 2.29 4.29 11.50
C PRO A 28 2.05 4.21 9.99
N VAL A 29 3.09 3.85 9.26
CA VAL A 29 3.11 3.65 7.81
C VAL A 29 3.50 2.21 7.52
N LEU A 30 2.68 1.47 6.81
CA LEU A 30 3.04 0.15 6.28
C LEU A 30 3.59 0.34 4.87
N TYR A 31 4.90 0.17 4.72
CA TYR A 31 5.55 0.12 3.42
C TYR A 31 5.42 -1.27 2.81
N ILE A 32 4.88 -1.33 1.60
CA ILE A 32 4.75 -2.53 0.79
C ILE A 32 5.75 -2.41 -0.35
N PRO A 33 6.74 -3.32 -0.43
CA PRO A 33 7.77 -3.27 -1.46
C PRO A 33 7.23 -3.38 -2.89
N CYS A 34 8.06 -3.02 -3.86
CA CYS A 34 7.81 -3.30 -5.28
C CYS A 34 7.71 -4.81 -5.54
N GLN A 35 7.40 -5.19 -6.78
CA GLN A 35 7.27 -6.59 -7.19
C GLN A 35 8.44 -7.45 -6.71
N ASP A 36 8.13 -8.60 -6.09
CA ASP A 36 9.07 -9.57 -5.52
C ASP A 36 9.99 -9.01 -4.43
N GLY A 37 9.66 -7.82 -3.90
CA GLY A 37 10.48 -7.09 -2.97
C GLY A 37 10.39 -7.59 -1.52
N HIS A 38 11.38 -7.15 -0.75
CA HIS A 38 11.57 -7.52 0.64
C HIS A 38 11.57 -6.29 1.56
N TYR A 39 11.38 -6.52 2.88
CA TYR A 39 11.38 -5.46 3.89
C TYR A 39 12.63 -4.57 3.84
N TYR A 40 13.79 -5.11 3.48
CA TYR A 40 15.06 -4.39 3.41
C TYR A 40 15.21 -3.48 2.19
N ASP A 41 14.32 -3.60 1.20
CA ASP A 41 14.36 -2.77 -0.01
C ASP A 41 14.06 -1.30 0.30
N PHE A 42 13.29 -1.03 1.35
CA PHE A 42 13.06 0.32 1.85
C PHE A 42 14.37 1.06 2.17
N GLU A 43 15.35 0.34 2.71
CA GLU A 43 16.67 0.87 3.04
C GLU A 43 17.65 0.74 1.86
N ASN A 44 17.69 -0.43 1.22
CA ASN A 44 18.68 -0.73 0.19
C ASN A 44 18.53 0.14 -1.08
N PHE A 45 17.31 0.55 -1.42
CA PHE A 45 17.06 1.47 -2.53
C PHE A 45 17.04 2.95 -2.13
N GLY A 46 17.31 3.29 -0.84
CA GLY A 46 17.42 4.67 -0.38
C GLY A 46 16.10 5.33 0.02
N MET A 47 14.97 4.62 0.02
CA MET A 47 13.69 5.19 0.44
C MET A 47 13.70 5.59 1.92
N ALA A 48 14.47 4.90 2.77
CA ALA A 48 14.64 5.24 4.18
C ALA A 48 15.24 6.65 4.36
N ASP A 49 16.18 7.05 3.50
CA ASP A 49 16.80 8.38 3.56
C ASP A 49 15.80 9.47 3.13
N VAL A 50 14.93 9.15 2.18
CA VAL A 50 13.87 10.07 1.74
C VAL A 50 12.83 10.30 2.84
N TRP A 51 12.51 9.27 3.61
CA TRP A 51 11.57 9.35 4.74
C TRP A 51 12.23 9.87 6.03
N ALA A 52 13.58 9.92 6.11
CA ALA A 52 14.32 10.31 7.32
C ALA A 52 13.85 11.62 7.97
N PRO A 53 13.55 12.71 7.22
CA PRO A 53 13.07 13.95 7.85
C PRO A 53 11.76 13.79 8.63
N PHE A 54 10.87 12.92 8.18
CA PHE A 54 9.59 12.65 8.83
C PHE A 54 9.72 11.66 9.98
N ILE A 55 10.62 10.69 9.84
CA ILE A 55 10.93 9.68 10.85
C ILE A 55 11.69 10.30 12.03
N ASP A 56 12.74 11.06 11.75
CA ASP A 56 13.61 11.66 12.78
C ASP A 56 12.88 12.77 13.56
N SER A 57 11.93 13.45 12.93
CA SER A 57 11.06 14.41 13.62
C SER A 57 9.96 13.73 14.48
N GLY A 58 9.82 12.39 14.42
CA GLY A 58 8.79 11.66 15.16
C GLY A 58 7.38 11.81 14.58
N ARG A 59 7.25 12.29 13.35
CA ARG A 59 5.95 12.44 12.68
C ARG A 59 5.42 11.12 12.14
N VAL A 60 6.34 10.20 11.77
CA VAL A 60 5.98 8.87 11.26
C VAL A 60 6.87 7.77 11.82
N THR A 61 6.37 6.55 11.85
CA THR A 61 7.14 5.32 11.98
C THR A 61 6.79 4.40 10.83
N VAL A 62 7.78 4.02 10.03
CA VAL A 62 7.59 3.14 8.88
C VAL A 62 7.85 1.70 9.29
N PHE A 63 6.96 0.79 8.89
CA PHE A 63 7.06 -0.66 9.05
C PHE A 63 7.13 -1.29 7.66
N ALA A 64 8.15 -2.07 7.37
CA ALA A 64 8.35 -2.76 6.11
C ALA A 64 8.28 -4.28 6.30
N ILE A 65 7.62 -4.95 5.36
CA ILE A 65 7.41 -6.40 5.34
C ILE A 65 7.82 -6.98 3.98
N ASP A 66 7.96 -8.31 3.92
CA ASP A 66 8.16 -9.01 2.66
C ASP A 66 6.86 -9.14 1.87
N THR A 67 6.95 -9.10 0.54
CA THR A 67 5.87 -9.50 -0.35
C THR A 67 5.84 -11.02 -0.54
N MET A 68 4.75 -11.51 -1.13
CA MET A 68 4.61 -12.91 -1.57
C MET A 68 4.43 -12.99 -3.09
N ASP A 69 4.87 -11.97 -3.82
CA ASP A 69 4.60 -11.84 -5.27
C ASP A 69 5.24 -12.96 -6.07
N SER A 70 6.44 -13.41 -5.70
CA SER A 70 7.13 -14.53 -6.34
C SER A 70 6.36 -15.87 -6.27
N GLU A 71 5.43 -16.01 -5.32
CA GLU A 71 4.53 -17.16 -5.20
C GLU A 71 3.12 -16.83 -5.75
N THR A 72 2.84 -15.57 -6.05
CA THR A 72 1.48 -15.08 -6.37
C THR A 72 1.45 -14.29 -7.69
N TRP A 73 1.58 -12.99 -7.63
CA TRP A 73 1.43 -12.08 -8.79
C TRP A 73 2.47 -12.32 -9.89
N SER A 74 3.71 -12.63 -9.53
CA SER A 74 4.81 -12.85 -10.46
C SER A 74 4.93 -14.30 -10.93
N ALA A 75 4.31 -15.27 -10.24
CA ALA A 75 4.39 -16.69 -10.53
C ALA A 75 3.52 -17.10 -11.74
N LYS A 76 3.64 -16.40 -12.87
CA LYS A 76 2.73 -16.52 -14.03
C LYS A 76 2.62 -17.93 -14.63
N SER A 77 3.62 -18.80 -14.44
CA SER A 77 3.54 -20.20 -14.86
C SER A 77 2.72 -21.10 -13.91
N GLY A 78 2.37 -20.59 -12.72
CA GLY A 78 1.63 -21.34 -11.71
C GLY A 78 0.12 -21.32 -11.95
N ASN A 79 -0.59 -22.26 -11.31
CA ASN A 79 -2.05 -22.29 -11.35
C ASN A 79 -2.66 -21.03 -10.68
N PRO A 80 -3.39 -20.18 -11.41
CA PRO A 80 -3.89 -18.91 -10.89
C PRO A 80 -4.85 -19.09 -9.70
N TYR A 81 -5.62 -20.16 -9.65
CA TYR A 81 -6.47 -20.52 -8.52
C TYR A 81 -5.67 -20.72 -7.21
N LEU A 82 -4.50 -21.35 -7.27
CA LEU A 82 -3.65 -21.54 -6.10
C LEU A 82 -2.91 -20.26 -5.74
N ARG A 83 -2.46 -19.50 -6.73
CA ARG A 83 -1.74 -18.25 -6.58
C ARG A 83 -2.57 -17.20 -5.86
N ILE A 84 -3.84 -17.02 -6.25
CA ILE A 84 -4.70 -16.03 -5.58
C ILE A 84 -5.04 -16.43 -4.14
N ARG A 85 -5.17 -17.72 -3.84
CA ARG A 85 -5.35 -18.20 -2.47
C ARG A 85 -4.12 -17.96 -1.60
N ARG A 86 -2.95 -18.10 -2.19
CA ARG A 86 -1.69 -17.77 -1.53
C ARG A 86 -1.59 -16.27 -1.26
N HIS A 87 -2.04 -15.44 -2.20
CA HIS A 87 -2.13 -14.00 -2.01
C HIS A 87 -3.12 -13.64 -0.87
N GLU A 88 -4.27 -14.29 -0.79
CA GLU A 88 -5.22 -14.07 0.31
C GLU A 88 -4.66 -14.47 1.69
N GLN A 89 -3.78 -15.46 1.75
CA GLN A 89 -3.04 -15.76 2.97
C GLN A 89 -2.11 -14.62 3.38
N TRP A 90 -1.45 -13.97 2.39
CA TRP A 90 -0.62 -12.79 2.65
C TRP A 90 -1.47 -11.57 3.05
N ILE A 91 -2.65 -11.37 2.47
CA ILE A 91 -3.59 -10.34 2.93
C ILE A 91 -3.98 -10.58 4.40
N ARG A 92 -4.29 -11.83 4.78
CA ARG A 92 -4.57 -12.18 6.19
C ARG A 92 -3.37 -11.96 7.10
N TYR A 93 -2.17 -12.29 6.64
CA TYR A 93 -0.95 -11.96 7.39
C TYR A 93 -0.88 -10.45 7.67
N ILE A 94 -1.19 -9.60 6.71
CA ILE A 94 -1.19 -8.15 6.93
C ILE A 94 -2.29 -7.73 7.90
N THR A 95 -3.53 -8.17 7.68
CA THR A 95 -4.68 -7.71 8.47
C THR A 95 -4.73 -8.28 9.87
N ASP A 96 -4.35 -9.55 10.05
CA ASP A 96 -4.56 -10.28 11.28
C ASP A 96 -3.28 -10.38 12.14
N GLU A 97 -2.10 -10.08 11.56
CA GLU A 97 -0.82 -10.17 12.27
C GLU A 97 -0.03 -8.85 12.23
N VAL A 98 0.24 -8.28 11.04
CA VAL A 98 1.06 -7.07 10.89
C VAL A 98 0.38 -5.84 11.49
N VAL A 99 -0.88 -5.56 11.15
CA VAL A 99 -1.60 -4.40 11.70
C VAL A 99 -1.77 -4.51 13.23
N PRO A 100 -2.16 -5.65 13.81
CA PRO A 100 -2.14 -5.84 15.25
C PRO A 100 -0.77 -5.66 15.89
N TYR A 101 0.31 -6.12 15.24
CA TYR A 101 1.68 -5.90 15.71
C TYR A 101 2.03 -4.39 15.72
N ILE A 102 1.73 -3.66 14.63
CA ILE A 102 1.92 -2.20 14.55
C ILE A 102 1.21 -1.50 15.70
N ARG A 103 -0.07 -1.81 15.93
CA ARG A 103 -0.87 -1.24 17.01
C ARG A 103 -0.31 -1.59 18.40
N THR A 104 0.24 -2.78 18.56
CA THR A 104 0.90 -3.18 19.81
C THR A 104 2.16 -2.35 20.06
N VAL A 105 3.01 -2.14 19.03
CA VAL A 105 4.18 -1.27 19.13
C VAL A 105 3.79 0.16 19.49
N CYS A 106 2.75 0.71 18.87
CA CYS A 106 2.23 2.04 19.18
C CYS A 106 1.80 2.17 20.65
N ARG A 107 1.05 1.20 21.15
CA ARG A 107 0.59 1.18 22.56
C ARG A 107 1.74 1.03 23.56
N GLU A 108 2.68 0.10 23.31
CA GLU A 108 3.85 -0.13 24.17
C GLU A 108 4.72 1.12 24.31
N ARG A 109 4.73 1.96 23.28
CA ARG A 109 5.50 3.21 23.27
C ARG A 109 4.70 4.43 23.69
N GLY A 110 3.44 4.26 24.05
CA GLY A 110 2.57 5.35 24.52
C GLY A 110 2.20 6.35 23.41
N TRP A 111 2.20 5.89 22.16
CA TRP A 111 1.80 6.74 21.03
C TRP A 111 0.27 6.82 20.95
N GLU A 112 -0.33 6.34 19.88
CA GLU A 112 -1.77 6.26 19.71
C GLU A 112 -2.28 4.84 20.04
N THR A 113 -3.43 4.73 20.72
CA THR A 113 -3.90 3.42 21.23
C THR A 113 -4.45 2.51 20.15
N ASP A 114 -5.06 3.06 19.12
CA ASP A 114 -5.64 2.32 17.99
C ASP A 114 -5.56 3.13 16.69
N PRO A 115 -4.33 3.44 16.23
CA PRO A 115 -4.16 4.25 15.02
C PRO A 115 -4.62 3.46 13.79
N GLY A 116 -5.23 4.19 12.85
CA GLY A 116 -5.25 3.73 11.47
C GLY A 116 -3.83 3.67 10.90
N VAL A 117 -3.62 2.91 9.85
CA VAL A 117 -2.32 2.73 9.22
C VAL A 117 -2.33 3.38 7.84
N MET A 118 -1.29 4.15 7.52
CA MET A 118 -1.07 4.59 6.15
C MET A 118 -0.51 3.41 5.33
N ALA A 119 -1.19 3.05 4.25
CA ALA A 119 -0.66 2.10 3.27
C ALA A 119 0.22 2.86 2.27
N PHE A 120 1.48 2.47 2.14
CA PHE A 120 2.42 3.09 1.21
C PHE A 120 3.10 2.05 0.33
N GLY A 121 3.18 2.33 -0.98
CA GLY A 121 3.93 1.50 -1.91
C GLY A 121 4.13 2.19 -3.25
N ALA A 122 5.10 1.66 -4.02
CA ALA A 122 5.35 2.02 -5.41
C ALA A 122 5.26 0.78 -6.30
N SER A 123 4.97 0.97 -7.60
CA SER A 123 4.82 -0.15 -8.54
C SER A 123 3.77 -1.18 -8.07
N LEU A 124 4.09 -2.47 -8.02
CA LEU A 124 3.17 -3.49 -7.51
C LEU A 124 2.83 -3.29 -6.02
N GLY A 125 3.74 -2.70 -5.24
CA GLY A 125 3.45 -2.28 -3.86
C GLY A 125 2.31 -1.26 -3.77
N ALA A 126 2.21 -0.35 -4.73
CA ALA A 126 1.10 0.60 -4.82
C ALA A 126 -0.23 -0.09 -5.17
N THR A 127 -0.18 -1.12 -6.02
CA THR A 127 -1.34 -1.98 -6.32
C THR A 127 -1.91 -2.60 -5.05
N HIS A 128 -1.02 -3.17 -4.23
CA HIS A 128 -1.41 -3.77 -2.95
C HIS A 128 -1.88 -2.72 -1.94
N ALA A 129 -1.21 -1.56 -1.86
CA ALA A 129 -1.60 -0.48 -0.96
C ALA A 129 -3.02 0.04 -1.25
N VAL A 130 -3.34 0.27 -2.54
CA VAL A 130 -4.69 0.67 -2.98
C VAL A 130 -5.72 -0.40 -2.62
N ASN A 131 -5.41 -1.68 -2.86
CA ASN A 131 -6.33 -2.76 -2.52
C ASN A 131 -6.57 -2.87 -1.01
N LEU A 132 -5.53 -2.72 -0.18
CA LEU A 132 -5.67 -2.72 1.28
C LEU A 132 -6.53 -1.55 1.77
N PHE A 133 -6.30 -0.35 1.24
CA PHE A 133 -7.06 0.85 1.61
C PHE A 133 -8.56 0.70 1.30
N PHE A 134 -8.91 0.23 0.11
CA PHE A 134 -10.33 0.10 -0.27
C PHE A 134 -11.01 -1.14 0.31
N ARG A 135 -10.30 -2.24 0.53
CA ARG A 135 -10.89 -3.45 1.15
C ARG A 135 -11.04 -3.34 2.66
N PHE A 136 -10.10 -2.67 3.32
CA PHE A 136 -10.00 -2.63 4.78
C PHE A 136 -9.92 -1.21 5.33
N PRO A 137 -10.89 -0.33 5.01
CA PRO A 137 -10.83 1.08 5.39
C PRO A 137 -10.90 1.32 6.90
N LYS A 138 -11.29 0.32 7.70
CA LYS A 138 -11.23 0.37 9.16
C LYS A 138 -9.82 0.11 9.73
N LEU A 139 -8.91 -0.36 8.90
CA LEU A 139 -7.50 -0.62 9.26
C LEU A 139 -6.58 0.41 8.63
N PHE A 140 -6.87 0.77 7.37
CA PHE A 140 -6.07 1.69 6.57
C PHE A 140 -6.90 2.95 6.29
N ASP A 141 -6.52 4.06 6.92
CA ASP A 141 -7.20 5.35 6.83
C ASP A 141 -6.37 6.42 6.11
N SER A 142 -5.21 6.02 5.58
CA SER A 142 -4.40 6.85 4.70
C SER A 142 -3.69 6.01 3.64
N LEU A 143 -3.43 6.64 2.49
CA LEU A 143 -2.86 5.98 1.32
C LEU A 143 -1.83 6.89 0.63
N LEU A 144 -0.68 6.31 0.29
CA LEU A 144 0.23 6.86 -0.71
C LEU A 144 0.60 5.76 -1.71
N ALA A 145 0.06 5.84 -2.92
CA ALA A 145 0.26 4.85 -3.97
C ALA A 145 0.91 5.49 -5.20
N LEU A 146 2.09 5.02 -5.58
CA LEU A 146 2.89 5.58 -6.65
C LEU A 146 3.04 4.57 -7.80
N SER A 147 2.60 4.93 -9.01
CA SER A 147 2.79 4.14 -10.24
C SER A 147 2.24 2.71 -10.17
N GLY A 148 1.05 2.51 -9.60
CA GLY A 148 0.42 1.19 -9.45
C GLY A 148 -0.38 0.74 -10.66
N LEU A 149 -0.69 -0.57 -10.69
CA LEU A 149 -1.63 -1.21 -11.60
C LEU A 149 -2.84 -1.71 -10.81
N TYR A 150 -4.03 -1.26 -11.15
CA TYR A 150 -5.22 -1.48 -10.31
C TYR A 150 -6.18 -2.54 -10.84
N ASN A 151 -5.71 -3.30 -11.84
CA ASN A 151 -6.41 -4.45 -12.42
C ASN A 151 -5.58 -5.74 -12.19
N ALA A 152 -6.23 -6.79 -11.70
CA ALA A 152 -5.58 -8.07 -11.44
C ALA A 152 -5.20 -8.87 -12.71
N ASP A 153 -5.66 -8.46 -13.90
CA ASP A 153 -5.31 -9.11 -15.16
C ASP A 153 -3.80 -9.20 -15.37
N TYR A 154 -3.05 -8.19 -14.88
CA TYR A 154 -1.59 -8.21 -14.92
C TYR A 154 -0.99 -9.44 -14.23
N GLY A 155 -1.50 -9.81 -13.05
CA GLY A 155 -0.99 -10.92 -12.25
C GLY A 155 -1.59 -12.27 -12.62
N PHE A 156 -2.84 -12.31 -13.12
CA PHE A 156 -3.63 -13.53 -13.23
C PHE A 156 -4.07 -13.87 -14.66
N ASP A 157 -3.56 -13.16 -15.68
CA ASP A 157 -3.70 -13.47 -17.11
C ASP A 157 -5.15 -13.71 -17.53
N GLY A 158 -6.07 -12.89 -17.03
CA GLY A 158 -7.52 -12.97 -17.32
C GLY A 158 -8.26 -14.06 -16.53
N TYR A 159 -7.59 -14.82 -15.67
CA TYR A 159 -8.30 -15.71 -14.73
C TYR A 159 -9.06 -14.86 -13.72
N MET A 160 -10.35 -15.21 -13.51
CA MET A 160 -11.22 -14.51 -12.56
C MET A 160 -11.98 -15.50 -11.68
N ASP A 161 -11.91 -15.31 -10.39
CA ASP A 161 -12.77 -15.87 -9.36
C ASP A 161 -13.07 -14.79 -8.31
N ASP A 162 -13.85 -15.13 -7.29
CA ASP A 162 -14.24 -14.18 -6.24
C ASP A 162 -13.01 -13.57 -5.54
N LEU A 163 -11.93 -14.33 -5.38
CA LEU A 163 -10.71 -13.83 -4.73
C LEU A 163 -9.93 -12.89 -5.64
N VAL A 164 -9.81 -13.18 -6.93
CA VAL A 164 -9.19 -12.25 -7.90
C VAL A 164 -10.02 -10.98 -8.00
N TYR A 165 -11.35 -11.10 -8.05
CA TYR A 165 -12.26 -9.96 -8.04
C TYR A 165 -12.02 -9.05 -6.83
N LEU A 166 -11.93 -9.61 -5.62
CA LEU A 166 -11.66 -8.87 -4.39
C LEU A 166 -10.25 -8.25 -4.32
N ASN A 167 -9.31 -8.69 -5.16
CA ASN A 167 -7.96 -8.14 -5.24
C ASN A 167 -7.76 -7.26 -6.49
N SER A 168 -8.83 -6.82 -7.12
CA SER A 168 -8.80 -6.00 -8.31
C SER A 168 -9.70 -4.77 -8.15
N PRO A 169 -9.15 -3.64 -7.67
CA PRO A 169 -9.91 -2.39 -7.48
C PRO A 169 -10.74 -1.98 -8.69
N LEU A 170 -10.22 -2.15 -9.90
CA LEU A 170 -10.93 -1.83 -11.14
C LEU A 170 -12.09 -2.80 -11.47
N HIS A 171 -12.22 -3.93 -10.76
CA HIS A 171 -13.37 -4.81 -10.86
C HIS A 171 -14.42 -4.49 -9.80
N TYR A 172 -14.05 -4.33 -8.52
CA TYR A 172 -15.06 -4.16 -7.47
C TYR A 172 -15.54 -2.73 -7.27
N LEU A 173 -14.69 -1.70 -7.44
CA LEU A 173 -15.10 -0.30 -7.24
C LEU A 173 -16.22 0.13 -8.21
N PRO A 174 -16.14 -0.14 -9.53
CA PRO A 174 -17.23 0.20 -10.45
C PRO A 174 -18.56 -0.51 -10.13
N ASN A 175 -18.52 -1.63 -9.43
CA ASN A 175 -19.71 -2.40 -9.04
C ASN A 175 -20.20 -2.09 -7.63
N MET A 176 -19.53 -1.22 -6.89
CA MET A 176 -19.93 -0.82 -5.54
C MET A 176 -21.25 -0.01 -5.59
N PRO A 177 -22.25 -0.32 -4.78
CA PRO A 177 -23.48 0.48 -4.70
C PRO A 177 -23.16 1.93 -4.27
N LEU A 178 -23.85 2.91 -4.87
CA LEU A 178 -23.63 4.34 -4.57
C LEU A 178 -23.95 4.72 -3.11
N ASN A 179 -24.70 3.88 -2.41
CA ASN A 179 -25.03 4.07 -0.99
C ASN A 179 -24.23 3.12 -0.07
N HIS A 180 -23.13 2.55 -0.54
CA HIS A 180 -22.30 1.67 0.26
C HIS A 180 -21.68 2.45 1.45
N GLU A 181 -21.74 1.86 2.65
CA GLU A 181 -21.25 2.52 3.88
C GLU A 181 -19.78 2.96 3.81
N TYR A 182 -18.96 2.26 3.05
CA TYR A 182 -17.53 2.57 2.92
C TYR A 182 -17.26 3.84 2.11
N ILE A 183 -18.18 4.32 1.26
CA ILE A 183 -17.97 5.57 0.51
C ILE A 183 -17.84 6.74 1.48
N SER A 184 -18.72 6.82 2.48
CA SER A 184 -18.60 7.85 3.53
C SER A 184 -17.32 7.71 4.35
N LEU A 185 -16.84 6.49 4.57
CA LEU A 185 -15.61 6.23 5.31
C LEU A 185 -14.38 6.62 4.47
N TYR A 186 -14.33 6.27 3.19
CA TYR A 186 -13.26 6.71 2.28
C TYR A 186 -13.11 8.23 2.24
N ASN A 187 -14.25 8.96 2.19
CA ASN A 187 -14.27 10.43 2.13
C ASN A 187 -13.88 11.12 3.46
N GLN A 188 -13.71 10.35 4.53
CA GLN A 188 -13.12 10.81 5.79
C GLN A 188 -11.60 10.52 5.87
N HIS A 189 -11.09 9.71 4.96
CA HIS A 189 -9.70 9.29 4.90
C HIS A 189 -8.90 10.18 3.93
N HIS A 190 -7.58 10.11 4.03
CA HIS A 190 -6.69 10.86 3.15
C HIS A 190 -5.93 9.92 2.24
N GLY A 191 -5.98 10.16 0.94
CA GLY A 191 -5.31 9.29 -0.02
C GLY A 191 -4.73 10.06 -1.20
N VAL A 192 -3.54 9.63 -1.62
CA VAL A 192 -2.89 10.06 -2.85
C VAL A 192 -2.61 8.84 -3.72
N VAL A 193 -3.04 8.92 -4.97
CA VAL A 193 -2.67 7.98 -6.03
C VAL A 193 -1.98 8.79 -7.12
N CYS A 194 -0.70 8.53 -7.37
CA CYS A 194 0.08 9.28 -8.34
C CYS A 194 0.70 8.36 -9.39
N THR A 195 0.82 8.85 -10.62
CA THR A 195 1.55 8.18 -11.70
C THR A 195 2.31 9.22 -12.52
N GLY A 196 3.47 8.84 -13.04
CA GLY A 196 4.09 9.54 -14.16
C GLY A 196 3.39 9.24 -15.48
N GLN A 197 3.83 9.90 -16.54
CA GLN A 197 3.37 9.68 -17.92
C GLN A 197 4.54 9.38 -18.87
N GLY A 198 5.73 9.19 -18.31
CA GLY A 198 6.96 8.92 -19.03
C GLY A 198 7.25 7.43 -19.21
N PRO A 199 8.54 7.10 -19.47
CA PRO A 199 8.95 5.73 -19.75
C PRO A 199 8.53 4.74 -18.65
N TRP A 200 8.01 3.59 -19.09
CA TRP A 200 7.61 2.45 -18.26
C TRP A 200 6.42 2.70 -17.31
N GLU A 201 5.84 3.90 -17.31
CA GLU A 201 4.59 4.17 -16.61
C GLU A 201 3.38 3.65 -17.38
N ILE A 202 2.31 3.31 -16.66
CA ILE A 202 1.04 2.85 -17.24
C ILE A 202 -0.10 3.74 -16.71
N PRO A 203 -0.15 5.02 -17.15
CA PRO A 203 -1.10 5.99 -16.59
C PRO A 203 -2.57 5.63 -16.86
N ASP A 204 -2.86 4.77 -17.84
CA ASP A 204 -4.23 4.36 -18.14
C ASP A 204 -4.86 3.56 -17.00
N SER A 205 -4.07 2.80 -16.24
CA SER A 205 -4.58 2.12 -15.03
C SER A 205 -5.01 3.12 -13.96
N THR A 206 -4.22 4.18 -13.76
CA THR A 206 -4.57 5.26 -12.83
C THR A 206 -5.77 6.07 -13.33
N ARG A 207 -5.89 6.32 -14.65
CA ARG A 207 -7.06 7.00 -15.24
C ARG A 207 -8.34 6.20 -15.03
N ALA A 208 -8.27 4.88 -15.23
CA ALA A 208 -9.41 3.99 -15.00
C ALA A 208 -9.82 3.98 -13.51
N LEU A 209 -8.84 3.95 -12.59
CA LEU A 209 -9.13 4.06 -11.16
C LEU A 209 -9.77 5.41 -10.81
N HIS A 210 -9.21 6.52 -11.31
CA HIS A 210 -9.74 7.87 -11.10
C HIS A 210 -11.21 7.97 -11.56
N GLN A 211 -11.52 7.44 -12.75
CA GLN A 211 -12.90 7.40 -13.24
C GLN A 211 -13.81 6.56 -12.33
N ALA A 212 -13.36 5.37 -11.91
CA ALA A 212 -14.14 4.52 -11.02
C ALA A 212 -14.43 5.19 -9.66
N LEU A 213 -13.46 5.91 -9.10
CA LEU A 213 -13.62 6.67 -7.86
C LEU A 213 -14.61 7.83 -8.04
N SER A 214 -14.45 8.61 -9.12
CA SER A 214 -15.33 9.73 -9.46
C SER A 214 -16.78 9.29 -9.64
N ASP A 215 -17.02 8.17 -10.36
CA ASP A 215 -18.36 7.61 -10.60
C ASP A 215 -19.04 7.14 -9.30
N ARG A 216 -18.29 6.93 -8.24
CA ARG A 216 -18.78 6.51 -6.91
C ARG A 216 -18.80 7.64 -5.88
N GLY A 217 -18.34 8.85 -6.26
CA GLY A 217 -18.23 9.97 -5.32
C GLY A 217 -17.20 9.72 -4.22
N ILE A 218 -16.13 8.98 -4.54
CA ILE A 218 -15.02 8.71 -3.62
C ILE A 218 -13.93 9.75 -3.87
N GLU A 219 -13.59 10.51 -2.81
CA GLU A 219 -12.65 11.61 -2.86
C GLU A 219 -11.25 11.10 -2.49
N VAL A 220 -10.40 10.90 -3.50
CA VAL A 220 -8.97 10.59 -3.37
C VAL A 220 -8.22 11.53 -4.28
N TRP A 221 -7.11 12.09 -3.80
CA TRP A 221 -6.26 12.92 -4.65
C TRP A 221 -5.53 12.07 -5.67
N VAL A 222 -5.98 12.13 -6.93
CA VAL A 222 -5.31 11.47 -8.06
C VAL A 222 -4.48 12.49 -8.82
N ASP A 223 -3.18 12.24 -8.96
CA ASP A 223 -2.22 13.16 -9.58
C ASP A 223 -1.49 12.51 -10.75
N TYR A 224 -1.22 13.31 -11.79
CA TYR A 224 -0.54 12.89 -13.01
C TYR A 224 0.68 13.78 -13.22
N TRP A 225 1.86 13.22 -13.01
CA TRP A 225 3.12 13.93 -13.26
C TRP A 225 3.51 13.91 -14.74
N GLY A 226 4.51 14.69 -15.13
CA GLY A 226 4.87 14.95 -16.51
C GLY A 226 5.27 13.73 -17.35
N TYR A 227 5.44 13.96 -18.64
CA TYR A 227 5.88 12.94 -19.60
C TYR A 227 7.36 12.58 -19.49
N ASP A 228 8.11 13.31 -18.71
CA ASP A 228 9.50 13.06 -18.31
C ASP A 228 9.60 12.19 -17.05
N VAL A 229 8.48 11.93 -16.36
CA VAL A 229 8.42 11.17 -15.11
C VAL A 229 8.32 9.68 -15.43
N ALA A 230 9.41 8.97 -15.23
CA ALA A 230 9.54 7.54 -15.49
C ALA A 230 9.14 6.69 -14.26
N HIS A 231 8.87 5.41 -14.50
CA HIS A 231 8.62 4.39 -13.48
C HIS A 231 9.94 4.02 -12.80
N ASP A 232 10.43 4.88 -11.89
CA ASP A 232 11.75 4.73 -11.28
C ASP A 232 11.81 5.36 -9.88
N TRP A 233 12.78 4.90 -9.08
CA TRP A 233 13.03 5.32 -7.70
C TRP A 233 13.27 6.83 -7.57
N ASP A 234 14.04 7.44 -8.46
CA ASP A 234 14.34 8.88 -8.45
C ASP A 234 13.07 9.75 -8.49
N TRP A 235 12.03 9.29 -9.19
CA TRP A 235 10.76 9.97 -9.26
C TRP A 235 9.89 9.67 -8.04
N TRP A 236 9.88 8.43 -7.57
CA TRP A 236 9.16 8.08 -6.33
C TRP A 236 9.73 8.80 -5.11
N PHE A 237 11.04 9.06 -5.05
CA PHE A 237 11.66 9.89 -4.00
C PHE A 237 11.10 11.31 -4.00
N LYS A 238 11.03 11.95 -5.17
CA LYS A 238 10.46 13.29 -5.32
C LYS A 238 8.98 13.33 -4.96
N GLN A 239 8.23 12.30 -5.37
CA GLN A 239 6.81 12.17 -5.06
C GLN A 239 6.56 12.00 -3.56
N VAL A 240 7.34 11.18 -2.86
CA VAL A 240 7.29 11.05 -1.40
C VAL A 240 7.56 12.40 -0.73
N GLN A 241 8.62 13.09 -1.11
CA GLN A 241 8.96 14.41 -0.56
C GLN A 241 7.88 15.46 -0.81
N TYR A 242 7.13 15.33 -1.90
CA TYR A 242 6.04 16.23 -2.24
C TYR A 242 4.73 15.89 -1.51
N PHE A 243 4.33 14.62 -1.48
CA PHE A 243 3.01 14.22 -0.97
C PHE A 243 2.96 13.99 0.54
N VAL A 244 4.03 13.45 1.15
CA VAL A 244 4.00 13.10 2.59
C VAL A 244 3.76 14.31 3.48
N PRO A 245 4.40 15.49 3.29
CA PRO A 245 4.08 16.67 4.10
C PRO A 245 2.60 17.06 4.02
N GLN A 246 2.02 17.00 2.83
CA GLN A 246 0.63 17.39 2.57
C GLN A 246 -0.37 16.40 3.18
N LEU A 247 -0.09 15.10 3.10
CA LEU A 247 -0.89 14.07 3.77
C LEU A 247 -0.88 14.25 5.28
N LEU A 248 0.31 14.44 5.87
CA LEU A 248 0.45 14.62 7.32
C LEU A 248 -0.23 15.93 7.79
N GLU A 249 -0.16 17.01 6.99
CA GLU A 249 -0.87 18.27 7.30
C GLU A 249 -2.39 18.09 7.24
N ALA A 250 -2.89 17.41 6.20
CA ALA A 250 -4.32 17.11 6.06
C ALA A 250 -4.86 16.27 7.23
N GLU A 251 -4.03 15.39 7.79
CA GLU A 251 -4.33 14.55 8.96
C GLU A 251 -4.16 15.33 10.29
N GLY A 252 -3.68 16.57 10.26
CA GLY A 252 -3.40 17.38 11.46
C GLY A 252 -2.16 16.94 12.25
N ARG A 253 -1.16 16.39 11.55
CA ARG A 253 0.06 15.76 12.11
C ARG A 253 1.36 16.47 11.76
#